data_4da32488469a956647460bba49a821e5
#
_entry.id   4da32488469a956647460bba49a821e5
#
_cell.length_a   1.000
_cell.length_b   1.000
_cell.length_c   1.000
_cell.angle_alpha   90.00
_cell.angle_beta   90.00
_cell.angle_gamma   90.00
#
_symmetry.space_group_name_H-M   'P 1'
#
loop_
_entity.id
_entity.type
_entity.pdbx_description
1 polymer ?
#
loop_
_entity_poly.entity_id
_entity_poly.type
_entity_poly.pdbx_seq_one_letter_code
_entity_poly.pdbx_strand_id
1 'polypeptide(L)'
;CSHCGCPLPKDDGPRPDPKDEDAQVPIYARDPSAVNNSRTAPGPHIDTFGTGEDGGIYRREIGPEDPIDGIKAKDWAAYVGRSPMYYLMQFFRMSMTKKNATVCLSAFLFGPAYLFYRKMWKEGLLAALVMLLLSAPELIAIVATFTPTLFGSLPLGWIPTAANICAVAAWAFKIVLGLFAVSWYRNDAKRSIEKIYADYPEGDARTDALLQKGGTSFLSVILYYAVILLLASLVINLAGPDFVQYAMAMSGY
;
A
#
# COMPACT_ATOMS: atom_id res chain seq x y z
N CYS A 1 37.07 -2.51 32.01
CA CYS A 1 36.12 -1.43 32.21
C CYS A 1 36.18 -0.97 33.65
N SER A 2 36.48 0.32 33.91
CA SER A 2 36.70 0.87 35.26
C SER A 2 35.44 0.86 36.14
N HIS A 3 34.28 0.47 35.61
CA HIS A 3 32.98 0.53 36.30
C HIS A 3 32.44 -0.83 36.76
N CYS A 4 32.84 -1.94 36.16
CA CYS A 4 32.32 -3.27 36.49
C CYS A 4 33.36 -4.33 36.80
N GLY A 5 34.67 -4.00 36.81
CA GLY A 5 35.76 -4.90 37.16
C GLY A 5 35.95 -6.11 36.23
N CYS A 6 35.21 -6.19 35.12
CA CYS A 6 35.35 -7.27 34.16
C CYS A 6 36.63 -7.08 33.32
N PRO A 7 37.47 -8.12 33.14
CA PRO A 7 38.62 -8.03 32.25
C PRO A 7 38.15 -7.85 30.81
N LEU A 8 38.73 -6.89 30.10
CA LEU A 8 38.52 -6.73 28.66
C LEU A 8 39.03 -7.97 27.93
N PRO A 9 38.35 -8.50 26.93
CA PRO A 9 38.88 -9.51 26.04
C PRO A 9 40.18 -9.00 25.44
N LYS A 10 41.24 -9.83 25.50
CA LYS A 10 42.47 -9.54 24.79
C LYS A 10 42.20 -9.54 23.30
N ASP A 11 42.48 -8.41 22.66
CA ASP A 11 42.33 -8.20 21.22
C ASP A 11 43.57 -8.78 20.52
N ASP A 12 43.66 -10.10 20.44
CA ASP A 12 44.76 -10.83 19.81
C ASP A 12 44.43 -11.34 18.38
N GLY A 13 43.33 -10.87 17.79
CA GLY A 13 42.95 -11.17 16.41
C GLY A 13 43.41 -10.11 15.39
N PRO A 14 43.75 -10.50 14.15
CA PRO A 14 44.03 -9.55 13.09
C PRO A 14 42.79 -8.67 12.91
N ARG A 15 42.95 -7.34 12.94
CA ARG A 15 41.86 -6.39 12.64
C ARG A 15 41.30 -6.72 11.26
N PRO A 16 39.97 -6.86 11.14
CA PRO A 16 39.37 -7.00 9.82
C PRO A 16 39.72 -5.78 8.95
N ASP A 17 39.99 -6.04 7.68
CA ASP A 17 40.29 -5.02 6.68
C ASP A 17 39.14 -3.99 6.64
N PRO A 18 39.43 -2.67 6.45
CA PRO A 18 38.37 -1.64 6.36
C PRO A 18 37.31 -1.90 5.28
N LYS A 19 37.60 -2.80 4.34
CA LYS A 19 36.64 -3.26 3.32
C LYS A 19 35.56 -4.19 3.84
N ASP A 20 35.76 -4.82 5.00
CA ASP A 20 34.79 -5.74 5.61
C ASP A 20 33.85 -5.06 6.59
N GLU A 21 34.14 -3.83 7.03
CA GLU A 21 33.23 -3.05 7.89
C GLU A 21 31.92 -2.66 7.17
N ASP A 22 31.97 -2.45 5.85
CA ASP A 22 30.77 -2.13 5.05
C ASP A 22 29.80 -3.31 4.91
N ALA A 23 30.25 -4.54 5.16
CA ALA A 23 29.41 -5.74 5.08
C ALA A 23 28.49 -5.92 6.32
N GLN A 24 28.76 -5.23 7.42
CA GLN A 24 28.02 -5.38 8.69
C GLN A 24 27.10 -4.19 9.02
N VAL A 25 27.04 -3.17 8.17
CA VAL A 25 26.13 -2.02 8.40
C VAL A 25 24.69 -2.46 8.16
N PRO A 26 23.80 -2.36 9.16
CA PRO A 26 22.39 -2.70 8.99
C PRO A 26 21.77 -1.89 7.85
N ILE A 27 20.93 -2.54 7.03
CA ILE A 27 20.33 -1.97 5.80
C ILE A 27 19.56 -0.67 6.06
N TYR A 28 19.05 -0.45 7.28
CA TYR A 28 18.36 0.79 7.67
C TYR A 28 19.31 2.00 7.86
N ALA A 29 20.62 1.78 7.95
CA ALA A 29 21.63 2.84 8.04
C ALA A 29 22.24 3.20 6.67
N ARG A 30 21.83 2.51 5.57
CA ARG A 30 22.30 2.84 4.22
C ARG A 30 21.44 3.95 3.61
N ASP A 31 22.12 4.92 3.04
CA ASP A 31 21.50 5.99 2.26
C ASP A 31 20.63 5.37 1.12
N PRO A 32 19.33 5.71 1.04
CA PRO A 32 18.45 5.19 -0.02
C PRO A 32 18.93 5.48 -1.44
N SER A 33 19.80 6.48 -1.64
CA SER A 33 20.41 6.78 -2.93
C SER A 33 21.51 5.78 -3.34
N ALA A 34 22.11 5.07 -2.40
CA ALA A 34 23.17 4.09 -2.68
C ALA A 34 22.62 2.75 -3.22
N VAL A 35 21.32 2.46 -3.00
CA VAL A 35 20.67 1.21 -3.44
C VAL A 35 20.49 1.15 -4.96
N ASN A 36 20.55 2.28 -5.64
CA ASN A 36 20.32 2.33 -7.10
C ASN A 36 21.55 2.04 -7.97
N ASN A 37 22.76 1.94 -7.40
CA ASN A 37 24.00 1.86 -8.19
C ASN A 37 24.76 0.53 -8.13
N SER A 38 24.34 -0.46 -7.34
CA SER A 38 25.01 -1.75 -7.32
C SER A 38 24.10 -2.88 -7.80
N ARG A 39 24.31 -3.34 -9.04
CA ARG A 39 23.69 -4.52 -9.65
C ARG A 39 23.97 -5.85 -8.92
N THR A 40 24.71 -5.81 -7.81
CA THR A 40 25.15 -6.97 -7.03
C THR A 40 24.96 -6.79 -5.51
N ALA A 41 23.99 -5.97 -5.07
CA ALA A 41 23.70 -5.87 -3.65
C ALA A 41 23.12 -7.21 -3.15
N PRO A 42 23.61 -7.77 -2.02
CA PRO A 42 22.96 -8.91 -1.38
C PRO A 42 21.50 -8.53 -1.10
N GLY A 43 20.58 -9.44 -1.46
CA GLY A 43 19.14 -9.20 -1.26
C GLY A 43 18.82 -8.94 0.22
N PRO A 44 17.66 -8.36 0.51
CA PRO A 44 17.29 -7.97 1.86
C PRO A 44 17.24 -9.19 2.78
N HIS A 45 17.99 -9.14 3.87
CA HIS A 45 17.79 -10.04 5.00
C HIS A 45 16.65 -9.49 5.86
N ILE A 46 15.66 -10.32 6.16
CA ILE A 46 14.48 -9.94 6.93
C ILE A 46 14.41 -10.80 8.18
N ASP A 47 14.46 -10.15 9.34
CA ASP A 47 14.17 -10.80 10.61
C ASP A 47 12.65 -10.93 10.79
N THR A 48 12.13 -12.13 10.86
CA THR A 48 10.73 -12.38 11.18
C THR A 48 10.61 -13.00 12.56
N PHE A 49 9.70 -12.47 13.36
CA PHE A 49 9.32 -13.04 14.65
C PHE A 49 8.09 -13.92 14.45
N GLY A 50 8.17 -15.18 14.83
CA GLY A 50 7.07 -16.14 14.85
C GLY A 50 6.97 -16.82 16.20
N THR A 51 5.79 -17.27 16.59
CA THR A 51 5.59 -18.19 17.70
C THR A 51 5.60 -19.61 17.16
N GLY A 52 6.50 -20.45 17.65
CA GLY A 52 6.50 -21.88 17.36
C GLY A 52 5.36 -22.61 18.08
N GLU A 53 5.16 -23.88 17.75
CA GLU A 53 4.16 -24.74 18.41
C GLU A 53 4.39 -24.85 19.92
N ASP A 54 5.61 -24.65 20.38
CA ASP A 54 6.02 -24.67 21.79
C ASP A 54 5.87 -23.32 22.51
N GLY A 55 5.24 -22.32 21.86
CA GLY A 55 5.08 -20.96 22.43
C GLY A 55 6.37 -20.13 22.48
N GLY A 56 7.48 -20.62 21.96
CA GLY A 56 8.74 -19.90 21.84
C GLY A 56 8.70 -18.83 20.74
N ILE A 57 9.37 -17.70 20.98
CA ILE A 57 9.57 -16.67 19.94
C ILE A 57 10.81 -17.07 19.13
N TYR A 58 10.61 -17.47 17.89
CA TYR A 58 11.70 -17.75 16.97
C TYR A 58 11.97 -16.53 16.09
N ARG A 59 13.25 -16.15 16.04
CA ARG A 59 13.76 -15.20 15.06
C ARG A 59 14.19 -15.99 13.83
N ARG A 60 13.44 -15.85 12.74
CA ARG A 60 13.79 -16.43 11.45
C ARG A 60 14.27 -15.33 10.52
N GLU A 61 15.48 -15.46 10.04
CA GLU A 61 16.01 -14.61 8.98
C GLU A 61 15.55 -15.15 7.64
N ILE A 62 14.93 -14.28 6.83
CA ILE A 62 14.55 -14.61 5.46
C ILE A 62 15.67 -14.14 4.56
N GLY A 63 16.36 -15.10 3.94
CA GLY A 63 17.37 -14.82 2.93
C GLY A 63 16.77 -14.43 1.58
N PRO A 64 17.58 -13.86 0.68
CA PRO A 64 17.13 -13.43 -0.65
C PRO A 64 16.62 -14.58 -1.54
N GLU A 65 17.13 -15.80 -1.32
CA GLU A 65 16.77 -17.00 -2.08
C GLU A 65 15.60 -17.78 -1.45
N ASP A 66 15.17 -17.43 -0.22
CA ASP A 66 14.09 -18.13 0.45
C ASP A 66 12.77 -17.97 -0.31
N PRO A 67 12.02 -19.07 -0.51
CA PRO A 67 10.75 -19.01 -1.23
C PRO A 67 9.63 -18.49 -0.33
N ILE A 68 8.90 -17.48 -0.81
CA ILE A 68 7.62 -17.03 -0.27
C ILE A 68 6.57 -17.36 -1.33
N ASP A 69 5.67 -18.30 -1.06
CA ASP A 69 4.68 -18.82 -2.02
C ASP A 69 5.26 -19.34 -3.35
N GLY A 70 6.48 -19.90 -3.30
CA GLY A 70 7.16 -20.44 -4.48
C GLY A 70 7.95 -19.41 -5.29
N ILE A 71 7.99 -18.14 -4.86
CA ILE A 71 8.74 -17.05 -5.49
C ILE A 71 9.87 -16.64 -4.55
N LYS A 72 11.09 -16.44 -5.06
CA LYS A 72 12.26 -16.01 -4.29
C LYS A 72 12.02 -14.65 -3.65
N ALA A 73 12.46 -14.46 -2.40
CA ALA A 73 12.29 -13.21 -1.67
C ALA A 73 12.92 -12.01 -2.39
N LYS A 74 14.05 -12.19 -3.09
CA LYS A 74 14.68 -11.15 -3.93
C LYS A 74 13.78 -10.66 -5.06
N ASP A 75 13.03 -11.56 -5.70
CA ASP A 75 12.15 -11.23 -6.82
C ASP A 75 10.88 -10.53 -6.35
N TRP A 76 10.36 -10.94 -5.18
CA TRP A 76 9.34 -10.18 -4.48
C TRP A 76 9.81 -8.75 -4.15
N ALA A 77 11.04 -8.60 -3.63
CA ALA A 77 11.61 -7.31 -3.30
C ALA A 77 11.78 -6.42 -4.53
N ALA A 78 12.27 -6.99 -5.64
CA ALA A 78 12.41 -6.30 -6.92
C ALA A 78 11.05 -5.82 -7.46
N TYR A 79 10.02 -6.68 -7.41
CA TYR A 79 8.68 -6.32 -7.86
C TYR A 79 8.01 -5.27 -6.97
N VAL A 80 8.09 -5.40 -5.64
CA VAL A 80 7.47 -4.46 -4.69
C VAL A 80 8.11 -3.07 -4.78
N GLY A 81 9.42 -3.01 -5.02
CA GLY A 81 10.20 -1.78 -5.13
C GLY A 81 10.24 -1.01 -3.81
N ARG A 82 9.34 -0.04 -3.61
CA ARG A 82 9.35 0.80 -2.41
C ARG A 82 8.84 0.05 -1.17
N SER A 83 9.61 0.13 -0.07
CA SER A 83 9.33 -0.51 1.23
C SER A 83 9.22 -2.05 1.16
N PRO A 84 10.19 -2.75 0.53
CA PRO A 84 10.11 -4.19 0.33
C PRO A 84 10.03 -4.95 1.65
N MET A 85 10.77 -4.52 2.69
CA MET A 85 10.78 -5.14 4.01
C MET A 85 9.39 -5.29 4.63
N TYR A 86 8.58 -4.23 4.60
CA TYR A 86 7.22 -4.26 5.14
C TYR A 86 6.36 -5.32 4.43
N TYR A 87 6.39 -5.33 3.09
CA TYR A 87 5.55 -6.24 2.31
C TYR A 87 6.01 -7.69 2.39
N LEU A 88 7.32 -7.94 2.34
CA LEU A 88 7.87 -9.28 2.48
C LEU A 88 7.51 -9.90 3.85
N MET A 89 7.62 -9.13 4.93
CA MET A 89 7.17 -9.59 6.25
C MET A 89 5.67 -9.92 6.26
N GLN A 90 4.83 -9.09 5.65
CA GLN A 90 3.40 -9.36 5.59
C GLN A 90 3.09 -10.58 4.71
N PHE A 91 3.74 -10.72 3.55
CA PHE A 91 3.55 -11.85 2.64
C PHE A 91 4.01 -13.16 3.28
N PHE A 92 5.17 -13.15 3.95
CA PHE A 92 5.67 -14.30 4.69
C PHE A 92 4.71 -14.70 5.82
N ARG A 93 4.24 -13.73 6.62
CA ARG A 93 3.27 -13.98 7.67
C ARG A 93 1.95 -14.55 7.13
N MET A 94 1.45 -14.02 6.01
CA MET A 94 0.25 -14.54 5.36
C MET A 94 0.47 -15.96 4.83
N SER A 95 1.64 -16.26 4.27
CA SER A 95 2.01 -17.59 3.78
C SER A 95 2.02 -18.62 4.92
N MET A 96 2.61 -18.27 6.06
CA MET A 96 2.71 -19.15 7.23
C MET A 96 1.37 -19.35 7.94
N THR A 97 0.61 -18.28 8.16
CA THR A 97 -0.64 -18.32 8.94
C THR A 97 -1.86 -18.69 8.10
N LYS A 98 -1.74 -18.71 6.77
CA LYS A 98 -2.86 -18.86 5.81
C LYS A 98 -3.99 -17.83 6.03
N LYS A 99 -3.70 -16.73 6.74
CA LYS A 99 -4.65 -15.63 6.96
C LYS A 99 -4.44 -14.53 5.94
N ASN A 100 -5.53 -14.14 5.27
CA ASN A 100 -5.49 -13.12 4.20
C ASN A 100 -5.78 -11.69 4.69
N ALA A 101 -6.05 -11.50 5.98
CA ALA A 101 -6.31 -10.18 6.54
C ALA A 101 -5.06 -9.63 7.23
N THR A 102 -4.71 -8.39 6.88
CA THR A 102 -3.64 -7.64 7.55
C THR A 102 -3.97 -6.16 7.56
N VAL A 103 -3.69 -5.48 8.66
CA VAL A 103 -4.02 -4.06 8.80
C VAL A 103 -3.05 -3.22 7.95
N CYS A 104 -3.62 -2.47 7.02
CA CYS A 104 -2.90 -1.49 6.21
C CYS A 104 -3.53 -0.11 6.39
N LEU A 105 -2.93 0.72 7.26
CA LEU A 105 -3.45 2.04 7.59
C LEU A 105 -3.51 2.96 6.36
N SER A 106 -2.53 2.87 5.46
CA SER A 106 -2.53 3.65 4.22
C SER A 106 -3.68 3.29 3.29
N ALA A 107 -4.05 2.01 3.18
CA ALA A 107 -5.21 1.59 2.40
C ALA A 107 -6.53 2.05 3.04
N PHE A 108 -6.62 2.03 4.37
CA PHE A 108 -7.77 2.55 5.10
C PHE A 108 -7.95 4.06 4.92
N LEU A 109 -6.87 4.85 5.06
CA LEU A 109 -6.91 6.31 4.97
C LEU A 109 -7.13 6.80 3.54
N PHE A 110 -6.36 6.27 2.59
CA PHE A 110 -6.37 6.74 1.20
C PHE A 110 -7.36 5.96 0.31
N GLY A 111 -7.91 4.85 0.80
CA GLY A 111 -8.91 4.05 0.07
C GLY A 111 -8.43 3.63 -1.33
N PRO A 112 -9.21 3.92 -2.39
CA PRO A 112 -8.86 3.54 -3.77
C PRO A 112 -7.53 4.11 -4.26
N ALA A 113 -7.11 5.31 -3.78
CA ALA A 113 -5.85 5.93 -4.16
C ALA A 113 -4.64 5.06 -3.83
N TYR A 114 -4.69 4.28 -2.73
CA TYR A 114 -3.66 3.32 -2.39
C TYR A 114 -3.50 2.22 -3.46
N LEU A 115 -4.61 1.72 -4.02
CA LEU A 115 -4.60 0.70 -5.06
C LEU A 115 -3.99 1.25 -6.37
N PHE A 116 -4.35 2.47 -6.75
CA PHE A 116 -3.73 3.18 -7.88
C PHE A 116 -2.23 3.43 -7.66
N TYR A 117 -1.85 3.79 -6.43
CA TYR A 117 -0.44 3.94 -6.07
C TYR A 117 0.37 2.66 -6.31
N ARG A 118 -0.23 1.48 -6.04
CA ARG A 118 0.37 0.16 -6.25
C ARG A 118 0.18 -0.39 -7.67
N LYS A 119 -0.26 0.43 -8.61
CA LYS A 119 -0.52 0.06 -10.02
C LYS A 119 -1.60 -1.01 -10.21
N MET A 120 -2.43 -1.26 -9.21
CA MET A 120 -3.57 -2.17 -9.25
C MET A 120 -4.78 -1.48 -9.89
N TRP A 121 -4.72 -1.27 -11.20
CA TRP A 121 -5.70 -0.45 -11.91
C TRP A 121 -7.11 -1.01 -11.86
N LYS A 122 -7.28 -2.34 -11.99
CA LYS A 122 -8.58 -3.01 -12.01
C LYS A 122 -9.28 -2.89 -10.66
N GLU A 123 -8.57 -3.26 -9.60
CA GLU A 123 -9.06 -3.21 -8.22
C GLU A 123 -9.26 -1.77 -7.76
N GLY A 124 -8.36 -0.87 -8.16
CA GLY A 124 -8.46 0.56 -7.91
C GLY A 124 -9.68 1.19 -8.55
N LEU A 125 -9.94 0.89 -9.82
CA LEU A 125 -11.11 1.39 -10.54
C LEU A 125 -12.41 0.84 -9.95
N LEU A 126 -12.46 -0.47 -9.63
CA LEU A 126 -13.62 -1.08 -8.99
C LEU A 126 -13.89 -0.45 -7.63
N ALA A 127 -12.86 -0.26 -6.81
CA ALA A 127 -13.00 0.38 -5.51
C ALA A 127 -13.45 1.85 -5.62
N ALA A 128 -12.92 2.60 -6.60
CA ALA A 128 -13.33 3.97 -6.87
C ALA A 128 -14.80 4.04 -7.32
N LEU A 129 -15.24 3.11 -8.18
CA LEU A 129 -16.62 3.01 -8.61
C LEU A 129 -17.56 2.71 -7.44
N VAL A 130 -17.20 1.76 -6.58
CA VAL A 130 -18.00 1.44 -5.38
C VAL A 130 -18.11 2.67 -4.47
N MET A 131 -17.01 3.39 -4.22
CA MET A 131 -17.02 4.62 -3.42
C MET A 131 -17.90 5.71 -4.06
N LEU A 132 -17.82 5.87 -5.38
CA LEU A 132 -18.65 6.84 -6.11
C LEU A 132 -20.14 6.49 -6.00
N LEU A 133 -20.52 5.22 -6.18
CA LEU A 133 -21.90 4.76 -6.02
C LEU A 133 -22.43 4.98 -4.60
N LEU A 134 -21.61 4.70 -3.59
CA LEU A 134 -21.98 4.94 -2.20
C LEU A 134 -22.09 6.43 -1.86
N SER A 135 -21.38 7.31 -2.57
CA SER A 135 -21.47 8.76 -2.40
C SER A 135 -22.64 9.38 -3.22
N ALA A 136 -23.20 8.65 -4.17
CA ALA A 136 -24.23 9.19 -5.08
C ALA A 136 -25.47 9.77 -4.36
N PRO A 137 -26.08 9.11 -3.33
CA PRO A 137 -27.24 9.70 -2.65
C PRO A 137 -26.92 11.01 -1.93
N GLU A 138 -25.72 11.15 -1.36
CA GLU A 138 -25.27 12.39 -0.71
C GLU A 138 -25.09 13.50 -1.75
N LEU A 139 -24.46 13.21 -2.89
CA LEU A 139 -24.29 14.17 -3.98
C LEU A 139 -25.64 14.62 -4.56
N ILE A 140 -26.60 13.69 -4.72
CA ILE A 140 -27.97 14.01 -5.17
C ILE A 140 -28.67 14.87 -4.12
N ALA A 141 -28.52 14.57 -2.82
CA ALA A 141 -29.11 15.36 -1.75
C ALA A 141 -28.62 16.81 -1.78
N ILE A 142 -27.31 17.02 -1.97
CA ILE A 142 -26.74 18.37 -2.10
C ILE A 142 -27.36 19.11 -3.28
N VAL A 143 -27.34 18.53 -4.48
CA VAL A 143 -27.89 19.18 -5.67
C VAL A 143 -29.39 19.45 -5.52
N ALA A 144 -30.16 18.49 -4.99
CA ALA A 144 -31.60 18.65 -4.80
C ALA A 144 -31.97 19.75 -3.79
N THR A 145 -31.13 19.99 -2.79
CA THR A 145 -31.33 21.03 -1.78
C THR A 145 -31.16 22.43 -2.38
N PHE A 146 -30.16 22.64 -3.22
CA PHE A 146 -29.82 23.97 -3.76
C PHE A 146 -30.44 24.24 -5.14
N THR A 147 -30.78 23.20 -5.90
CA THR A 147 -31.40 23.32 -7.23
C THR A 147 -32.61 22.39 -7.35
N PRO A 148 -33.68 22.60 -6.58
CA PRO A 148 -34.88 21.74 -6.58
C PRO A 148 -35.57 21.67 -7.95
N THR A 149 -35.38 22.69 -8.78
CA THR A 149 -35.98 22.78 -10.14
C THR A 149 -35.47 21.68 -11.09
N LEU A 150 -34.26 21.15 -10.86
CA LEU A 150 -33.70 20.06 -11.67
C LEU A 150 -34.44 18.73 -11.47
N PHE A 151 -35.03 18.53 -10.30
CA PHE A 151 -35.69 17.27 -9.95
C PHE A 151 -37.22 17.32 -10.08
N GLY A 152 -37.77 18.52 -10.30
CA GLY A 152 -39.20 18.72 -10.48
C GLY A 152 -40.03 18.19 -9.30
N SER A 153 -41.02 17.33 -9.61
CA SER A 153 -41.95 16.75 -8.63
C SER A 153 -41.49 15.35 -8.12
N LEU A 154 -40.25 14.95 -8.34
CA LEU A 154 -39.80 13.64 -7.89
C LEU A 154 -39.83 13.51 -6.34
N PRO A 155 -40.34 12.39 -5.81
CA PRO A 155 -40.41 12.18 -4.37
C PRO A 155 -39.00 11.86 -3.80
N LEU A 156 -38.27 12.89 -3.37
CA LEU A 156 -36.88 12.78 -2.89
C LEU A 156 -36.78 12.50 -1.37
N GLY A 157 -37.90 12.31 -0.67
CA GLY A 157 -37.93 12.13 0.80
C GLY A 157 -37.13 10.94 1.34
N TRP A 158 -36.83 9.96 0.50
CA TRP A 158 -36.02 8.79 0.87
C TRP A 158 -34.49 9.04 0.81
N ILE A 159 -34.05 10.08 0.10
CA ILE A 159 -32.63 10.37 -0.17
C ILE A 159 -31.81 10.58 1.12
N PRO A 160 -32.26 11.37 2.13
CA PRO A 160 -31.47 11.53 3.36
C PRO A 160 -31.22 10.21 4.10
N THR A 161 -32.22 9.32 4.11
CA THR A 161 -32.08 7.98 4.72
C THR A 161 -31.08 7.12 3.93
N ALA A 162 -31.17 7.14 2.59
CA ALA A 162 -30.23 6.43 1.74
C ALA A 162 -28.81 6.98 1.87
N ALA A 163 -28.63 8.29 1.96
CA ALA A 163 -27.32 8.93 2.15
C ALA A 163 -26.67 8.46 3.46
N ASN A 164 -27.42 8.42 4.58
CA ASN A 164 -26.90 7.93 5.85
C ASN A 164 -26.50 6.44 5.78
N ILE A 165 -27.32 5.59 5.17
CA ILE A 165 -27.00 4.16 5.00
C ILE A 165 -25.75 4.00 4.14
N CYS A 166 -25.65 4.71 3.03
CA CYS A 166 -24.49 4.66 2.14
C CYS A 166 -23.23 5.23 2.80
N ALA A 167 -23.34 6.25 3.65
CA ALA A 167 -22.20 6.77 4.41
C ALA A 167 -21.63 5.71 5.37
N VAL A 168 -22.48 4.99 6.11
CA VAL A 168 -22.07 3.87 6.98
C VAL A 168 -21.44 2.75 6.14
N ALA A 169 -22.03 2.40 5.00
CA ALA A 169 -21.49 1.41 4.08
C ALA A 169 -20.12 1.83 3.51
N ALA A 170 -19.90 3.11 3.21
CA ALA A 170 -18.63 3.65 2.75
C ALA A 170 -17.53 3.52 3.82
N TRP A 171 -17.86 3.77 5.09
CA TRP A 171 -16.92 3.52 6.20
C TRP A 171 -16.60 2.04 6.36
N ALA A 172 -17.60 1.15 6.30
CA ALA A 172 -17.38 -0.29 6.32
C ALA A 172 -16.50 -0.75 5.14
N PHE A 173 -16.71 -0.19 3.96
CA PHE A 173 -15.89 -0.50 2.78
C PHE A 173 -14.43 -0.03 2.95
N LYS A 174 -14.18 1.14 3.55
CA LYS A 174 -12.82 1.59 3.90
C LYS A 174 -12.13 0.63 4.88
N ILE A 175 -12.86 0.09 5.85
CA ILE A 175 -12.32 -0.93 6.77
C ILE A 175 -11.94 -2.20 5.99
N VAL A 176 -12.80 -2.66 5.08
CA VAL A 176 -12.50 -3.82 4.22
C VAL A 176 -11.24 -3.56 3.37
N LEU A 177 -11.14 -2.38 2.75
CA LEU A 177 -9.92 -1.99 2.03
C LEU A 177 -8.68 -2.03 2.94
N GLY A 178 -8.79 -1.47 4.15
CA GLY A 178 -7.70 -1.46 5.12
C GLY A 178 -7.23 -2.85 5.56
N LEU A 179 -8.14 -3.84 5.56
CA LEU A 179 -7.83 -5.21 5.98
C LEU A 179 -7.33 -6.10 4.83
N PHE A 180 -7.82 -5.90 3.61
CA PHE A 180 -7.59 -6.83 2.50
C PHE A 180 -6.72 -6.29 1.38
N ALA A 181 -6.44 -5.00 1.32
CA ALA A 181 -5.67 -4.40 0.22
C ALA A 181 -4.28 -5.03 0.03
N VAL A 182 -3.58 -5.38 1.12
CA VAL A 182 -2.27 -6.03 1.05
C VAL A 182 -2.39 -7.46 0.50
N SER A 183 -3.47 -8.18 0.85
CA SER A 183 -3.73 -9.52 0.32
C SER A 183 -4.04 -9.48 -1.18
N TRP A 184 -4.84 -8.53 -1.61
CA TRP A 184 -5.13 -8.31 -3.04
C TRP A 184 -3.87 -7.96 -3.80
N TYR A 185 -3.04 -7.06 -3.22
CA TYR A 185 -1.74 -6.70 -3.80
C TYR A 185 -0.82 -7.92 -3.93
N ARG A 186 -0.71 -8.76 -2.89
CA ARG A 186 0.06 -10.00 -2.94
C ARG A 186 -0.40 -10.91 -4.08
N ASN A 187 -1.72 -11.12 -4.22
CA ASN A 187 -2.26 -12.00 -5.25
C ASN A 187 -2.05 -11.44 -6.67
N ASP A 188 -2.21 -10.14 -6.87
CA ASP A 188 -1.95 -9.49 -8.16
C ASP A 188 -0.46 -9.51 -8.51
N ALA A 189 0.39 -9.18 -7.55
CA ALA A 189 1.85 -9.23 -7.70
C ALA A 189 2.32 -10.66 -8.01
N LYS A 190 1.82 -11.67 -7.29
CA LYS A 190 2.13 -13.09 -7.54
C LYS A 190 1.82 -13.47 -8.99
N ARG A 191 0.61 -13.19 -9.46
CA ARG A 191 0.21 -13.46 -10.86
C ARG A 191 1.10 -12.74 -11.88
N SER A 192 1.51 -11.52 -11.57
CA SER A 192 2.38 -10.74 -12.44
C SER A 192 3.79 -11.30 -12.49
N ILE A 193 4.35 -11.70 -11.34
CA ILE A 193 5.67 -12.32 -11.24
C ILE A 193 5.69 -13.68 -11.94
N GLU A 194 4.66 -14.53 -11.75
CA GLU A 194 4.53 -15.81 -12.41
C GLU A 194 4.50 -15.69 -13.95
N LYS A 195 3.85 -14.65 -14.49
CA LYS A 195 3.90 -14.33 -15.93
C LYS A 195 5.31 -13.95 -16.38
N ILE A 196 5.99 -13.10 -15.62
CA ILE A 196 7.37 -12.71 -15.93
C ILE A 196 8.31 -13.93 -15.87
N TYR A 197 8.07 -14.87 -14.96
CA TYR A 197 8.84 -16.11 -14.90
C TYR A 197 8.66 -17.00 -16.13
N ALA A 198 7.43 -17.00 -16.72
CA ALA A 198 7.17 -17.73 -17.95
C ALA A 198 7.82 -17.09 -19.19
N ASP A 199 7.90 -15.74 -19.20
CA ASP A 199 8.38 -14.98 -20.36
C ASP A 199 9.92 -14.80 -20.34
N TYR A 200 10.54 -14.77 -19.15
CA TYR A 200 11.97 -14.45 -18.99
C TYR A 200 12.71 -15.52 -18.18
N PRO A 201 13.84 -16.08 -18.69
CA PRO A 201 14.70 -16.96 -17.92
C PRO A 201 15.33 -16.22 -16.72
N GLU A 202 15.89 -16.98 -15.78
CA GLU A 202 16.59 -16.39 -14.62
C GLU A 202 17.81 -15.57 -15.09
N GLY A 203 17.90 -14.31 -14.61
CA GLY A 203 18.97 -13.39 -14.97
C GLY A 203 18.54 -11.93 -14.90
N ASP A 204 19.41 -11.05 -15.38
CA ASP A 204 19.22 -9.58 -15.34
C ASP A 204 17.94 -9.14 -16.07
N ALA A 205 17.63 -9.74 -17.23
CA ALA A 205 16.43 -9.43 -17.99
C ALA A 205 15.13 -9.67 -17.19
N ARG A 206 15.06 -10.75 -16.36
CA ARG A 206 13.94 -11.01 -15.47
C ARG A 206 13.86 -9.94 -14.37
N THR A 207 15.00 -9.58 -13.77
CA THR A 207 15.07 -8.57 -12.73
C THR A 207 14.62 -7.20 -13.25
N ASP A 208 15.07 -6.81 -14.44
CA ASP A 208 14.65 -5.57 -15.08
C ASP A 208 13.14 -5.55 -15.39
N ALA A 209 12.58 -6.68 -15.87
CA ALA A 209 11.15 -6.82 -16.12
C ALA A 209 10.33 -6.71 -14.82
N LEU A 210 10.80 -7.29 -13.70
CA LEU A 210 10.18 -7.17 -12.38
C LEU A 210 10.17 -5.73 -11.88
N LEU A 211 11.30 -5.02 -11.98
CA LEU A 211 11.43 -3.62 -11.58
C LEU A 211 10.53 -2.69 -12.41
N GLN A 212 10.46 -2.92 -13.72
CA GLN A 212 9.64 -2.11 -14.63
C GLN A 212 8.14 -2.31 -14.38
N LYS A 213 7.70 -3.56 -14.23
CA LYS A 213 6.29 -3.89 -14.04
C LYS A 213 5.79 -3.52 -12.66
N GLY A 214 6.60 -3.78 -11.65
CA GLY A 214 6.28 -3.54 -10.25
C GLY A 214 6.40 -2.08 -9.83
N GLY A 215 6.70 -1.88 -8.55
CA GLY A 215 6.91 -0.57 -7.94
C GLY A 215 5.63 0.21 -7.65
N THR A 216 5.76 1.53 -7.66
CA THR A 216 4.67 2.46 -7.29
C THR A 216 4.51 3.56 -8.35
N SER A 217 3.32 4.13 -8.47
CA SER A 217 3.03 5.22 -9.40
C SER A 217 2.34 6.39 -8.68
N PHE A 218 3.06 7.48 -8.46
CA PHE A 218 2.49 8.72 -7.96
C PHE A 218 1.59 9.40 -9.00
N LEU A 219 1.92 9.27 -10.28
CA LEU A 219 1.12 9.84 -11.37
C LEU A 219 -0.30 9.29 -11.36
N SER A 220 -0.47 8.01 -11.07
CA SER A 220 -1.79 7.37 -10.95
C SER A 220 -2.63 7.97 -9.82
N VAL A 221 -1.99 8.31 -8.69
CA VAL A 221 -2.65 8.96 -7.55
C VAL A 221 -3.07 10.39 -7.91
N ILE A 222 -2.18 11.15 -8.57
CA ILE A 222 -2.49 12.51 -9.04
C ILE A 222 -3.68 12.47 -10.01
N LEU A 223 -3.67 11.55 -10.97
CA LEU A 223 -4.76 11.39 -11.93
C LEU A 223 -6.09 11.03 -11.23
N TYR A 224 -6.06 10.12 -10.26
CA TYR A 224 -7.23 9.78 -9.46
C TYR A 224 -7.83 11.00 -8.75
N TYR A 225 -7.01 11.79 -8.04
CA TYR A 225 -7.49 12.99 -7.36
C TYR A 225 -7.92 14.08 -8.34
N ALA A 226 -7.28 14.22 -9.50
CA ALA A 226 -7.73 15.14 -10.55
C ALA A 226 -9.15 14.79 -11.03
N VAL A 227 -9.45 13.50 -11.23
CA VAL A 227 -10.80 13.05 -11.58
C VAL A 227 -11.80 13.36 -10.46
N ILE A 228 -11.44 13.11 -9.20
CA ILE A 228 -12.32 13.44 -8.06
C ILE A 228 -12.59 14.94 -7.98
N LEU A 229 -11.58 15.79 -8.20
CA LEU A 229 -11.74 17.25 -8.22
C LEU A 229 -12.62 17.72 -9.38
N LEU A 230 -12.52 17.10 -10.55
CA LEU A 230 -13.40 17.39 -11.68
C LEU A 230 -14.86 17.02 -11.36
N LEU A 231 -15.10 15.87 -10.75
CA LEU A 231 -16.44 15.45 -10.32
C LEU A 231 -16.99 16.39 -9.23
N ALA A 232 -16.17 16.77 -8.26
CA ALA A 232 -16.57 17.74 -7.22
C ALA A 232 -16.90 19.09 -7.84
N SER A 233 -16.10 19.59 -8.78
CA SER A 233 -16.37 20.83 -9.51
C SER A 233 -17.70 20.76 -10.30
N LEU A 234 -17.98 19.62 -10.93
CA LEU A 234 -19.26 19.40 -11.63
C LEU A 234 -20.44 19.49 -10.66
N VAL A 235 -20.35 18.84 -9.49
CA VAL A 235 -21.40 18.88 -8.47
C VAL A 235 -21.62 20.31 -7.95
N ILE A 236 -20.55 21.05 -7.68
CA ILE A 236 -20.60 22.45 -7.25
C ILE A 236 -21.30 23.32 -8.31
N ASN A 237 -20.97 23.13 -9.59
CA ASN A 237 -21.62 23.85 -10.69
C ASN A 237 -23.11 23.53 -10.81
N LEU A 238 -23.49 22.26 -10.61
CA LEU A 238 -24.89 21.84 -10.63
C LEU A 238 -25.68 22.35 -9.42
N ALA A 239 -25.06 22.43 -8.26
CA ALA A 239 -25.67 22.98 -7.03
C ALA A 239 -25.83 24.50 -7.07
N GLY A 240 -25.05 25.21 -7.91
CA GLY A 240 -25.21 26.65 -8.15
C GLY A 240 -24.55 27.55 -7.08
N PRO A 241 -24.69 28.89 -7.24
CA PRO A 241 -24.00 29.87 -6.40
C PRO A 241 -24.48 29.85 -4.94
N ASP A 242 -25.73 29.48 -4.69
CA ASP A 242 -26.28 29.43 -3.33
C ASP A 242 -25.58 28.39 -2.47
N PHE A 243 -25.17 27.25 -3.06
CA PHE A 243 -24.34 26.27 -2.38
C PHE A 243 -22.98 26.84 -1.98
N VAL A 244 -22.33 27.60 -2.87
CA VAL A 244 -21.03 28.21 -2.60
C VAL A 244 -21.14 29.22 -1.45
N GLN A 245 -22.18 30.07 -1.45
CA GLN A 245 -22.43 31.03 -0.35
C GLN A 245 -22.67 30.31 0.99
N TYR A 246 -23.48 29.24 0.97
CA TYR A 246 -23.72 28.42 2.16
C TYR A 246 -22.42 27.80 2.69
N ALA A 247 -21.62 27.21 1.80
CA ALA A 247 -20.34 26.60 2.19
C ALA A 247 -19.35 27.64 2.78
N MET A 248 -19.30 28.86 2.22
CA MET A 248 -18.49 29.94 2.75
C MET A 248 -18.99 30.38 4.13
N ALA A 249 -20.29 30.52 4.33
CA ALA A 249 -20.87 30.89 5.62
C ALA A 249 -20.56 29.84 6.70
N MET A 250 -20.57 28.55 6.36
CA MET A 250 -20.24 27.46 7.28
C MET A 250 -18.74 27.37 7.60
N SER A 251 -17.87 27.82 6.70
CA SER A 251 -16.41 27.84 6.91
C SER A 251 -15.92 29.03 7.73
N GLY A 252 -16.80 29.96 8.10
CA GLY A 252 -16.48 31.13 8.93
C GLY A 252 -15.79 32.27 8.19
N TYR A 253 -15.90 32.32 6.87
CA TYR A 253 -15.48 33.45 6.00
C TYR A 253 -16.67 34.30 5.60
#